data_ef6f5998d6b36cae69e0d0425b289c37
#
_entry.id   ef6f5998d6b36cae69e0d0425b289c37
#
_cell.length_a   1.000
_cell.length_b   1.000
_cell.length_c   1.000
_cell.angle_alpha   90.00
_cell.angle_beta   90.00
_cell.angle_gamma   90.00
#
_symmetry.space_group_name_H-M   'P 1'
#
loop_
_entity.id
_entity.type
_entity.pdbx_description
1 polymer ?
#
loop_
_entity_poly.entity_id
_entity_poly.type
_entity_poly.pdbx_seq_one_letter_code
_entity_poly.pdbx_strand_id
1 'polypeptide(L)'
;MDAQLKRGLLDVCVLTAIKDDESYGYKIIKDLKPYVSLSESTLYTILKRLETAKMLTVRTAEHDGRLRKYYRITKTGAMRIEEFKEEWREVMTIYRFVTKE
;
A
#
# COMPACT_ATOMS: atom_id res chain seq x y z
N MET A 1 17.28 -4.88 3.10
CA MET A 1 16.76 -3.69 2.38
C MET A 1 16.73 -2.49 3.32
N ASP A 2 17.11 -1.34 2.81
CA ASP A 2 17.03 -0.10 3.59
C ASP A 2 15.61 0.11 4.15
N ALA A 3 15.51 0.51 5.43
CA ALA A 3 14.23 0.64 6.11
C ALA A 3 13.32 1.69 5.46
N GLN A 4 13.91 2.80 5.00
CA GLN A 4 13.14 3.87 4.37
C GLN A 4 12.63 3.47 2.98
N LEU A 5 13.45 2.77 2.21
CA LEU A 5 13.05 2.22 0.92
C LEU A 5 11.92 1.20 1.10
N LYS A 6 12.08 0.29 2.06
CA LYS A 6 11.07 -0.73 2.35
C LYS A 6 9.74 -0.10 2.75
N ARG A 7 9.79 0.95 3.58
CA ARG A 7 8.59 1.68 4.01
C ARG A 7 7.84 2.26 2.83
N GLY A 8 8.54 2.89 1.88
CA GLY A 8 7.91 3.44 0.68
C GLY A 8 7.29 2.36 -0.21
N LEU A 9 7.97 1.23 -0.36
CA LEU A 9 7.46 0.09 -1.13
C LEU A 9 6.20 -0.49 -0.49
N LEU A 10 6.17 -0.63 0.83
CA LEU A 10 5.01 -1.15 1.55
C LEU A 10 3.81 -0.21 1.45
N ASP A 11 4.04 1.10 1.50
CA ASP A 11 2.98 2.10 1.31
C ASP A 11 2.29 1.91 -0.05
N VAL A 12 3.06 1.77 -1.11
CA VAL A 12 2.52 1.57 -2.46
C VAL A 12 1.81 0.22 -2.59
N CYS A 13 2.34 -0.83 -1.96
CA CYS A 13 1.67 -2.14 -1.93
C CYS A 13 0.28 -2.04 -1.32
N VAL A 14 0.16 -1.39 -0.17
CA VAL A 14 -1.12 -1.24 0.52
C VAL A 14 -2.09 -0.39 -0.30
N LEU A 15 -1.61 0.73 -0.87
CA LEU A 15 -2.44 1.56 -1.75
C LEU A 15 -2.94 0.78 -2.96
N THR A 16 -2.09 -0.03 -3.55
CA THR A 16 -2.46 -0.86 -4.71
C THR A 16 -3.53 -1.89 -4.33
N ALA A 17 -3.45 -2.45 -3.12
CA ALA A 17 -4.44 -3.43 -2.66
C ALA A 17 -5.85 -2.83 -2.55
N ILE A 18 -5.98 -1.51 -2.41
CA ILE A 18 -7.28 -0.83 -2.30
C ILE A 18 -7.57 0.06 -3.52
N LYS A 19 -6.79 -0.08 -4.60
CA LYS A 19 -6.89 0.80 -5.76
C LYS A 19 -8.21 0.68 -6.50
N ASP A 20 -8.67 -0.54 -6.74
CA ASP A 20 -9.83 -0.78 -7.58
C ASP A 20 -11.14 -0.87 -6.80
N ASP A 21 -11.06 -1.18 -5.51
CA ASP A 21 -12.22 -1.27 -4.64
C ASP A 21 -11.78 -1.10 -3.18
N GLU A 22 -12.71 -0.64 -2.34
CA GLU A 22 -12.40 -0.56 -0.92
C GLU A 22 -12.13 -1.95 -0.35
N SER A 23 -11.35 -2.01 0.72
CA SER A 23 -10.94 -3.27 1.32
C SER A 23 -10.85 -3.13 2.84
N TYR A 24 -10.50 -4.21 3.51
CA TYR A 24 -10.36 -4.24 4.96
C TYR A 24 -9.09 -5.02 5.33
N GLY A 25 -8.65 -4.89 6.58
CA GLY A 25 -7.32 -5.36 6.99
C GLY A 25 -7.02 -6.80 6.60
N TYR A 26 -7.90 -7.74 6.94
CA TYR A 26 -7.67 -9.16 6.65
C TYR A 26 -7.51 -9.41 5.14
N LYS A 27 -8.39 -8.80 4.34
CA LYS A 27 -8.34 -8.96 2.88
C LYS A 27 -7.07 -8.36 2.30
N ILE A 28 -6.64 -7.20 2.80
CA ILE A 28 -5.41 -6.55 2.35
C ILE A 28 -4.20 -7.47 2.60
N ILE A 29 -4.09 -8.03 3.80
CA ILE A 29 -3.00 -8.96 4.15
C ILE A 29 -3.02 -10.17 3.23
N LYS A 30 -4.20 -10.73 2.99
CA LYS A 30 -4.37 -11.91 2.14
C LYS A 30 -3.98 -11.62 0.69
N ASP A 31 -4.44 -10.49 0.15
CA ASP A 31 -4.17 -10.11 -1.25
C ASP A 31 -2.69 -9.81 -1.48
N LEU A 32 -1.99 -9.27 -0.47
CA LEU A 32 -0.56 -8.95 -0.57
C LEU A 32 0.35 -10.13 -0.30
N LYS A 33 -0.15 -11.20 0.31
CA LYS A 33 0.68 -12.34 0.75
C LYS A 33 1.59 -12.93 -0.32
N PRO A 34 1.17 -13.06 -1.60
CA PRO A 34 2.07 -13.57 -2.64
C PRO A 34 3.31 -12.68 -2.89
N TYR A 35 3.26 -11.42 -2.49
CA TYR A 35 4.30 -10.43 -2.77
C TYR A 35 5.05 -10.01 -1.51
N VAL A 36 4.32 -9.81 -0.42
CA VAL A 36 4.90 -9.36 0.85
C VAL A 36 4.04 -9.86 2.00
N SER A 37 4.70 -10.37 3.05
CA SER A 37 4.01 -10.83 4.25
C SER A 37 3.98 -9.70 5.27
N LEU A 38 2.79 -9.31 5.69
CA LEU A 38 2.58 -8.25 6.67
C LEU A 38 1.87 -8.78 7.91
N SER A 39 2.35 -8.40 9.09
CA SER A 39 1.61 -8.62 10.32
C SER A 39 0.47 -7.60 10.40
N GLU A 40 -0.55 -7.89 11.22
CA GLU A 40 -1.63 -6.93 11.46
C GLU A 40 -1.10 -5.61 12.00
N SER A 41 -0.20 -5.65 12.97
CA SER A 41 0.32 -4.43 13.58
C SER A 41 1.08 -3.57 12.57
N THR A 42 1.86 -4.19 11.69
CA THR A 42 2.57 -3.45 10.64
C THR A 42 1.57 -2.84 9.65
N LEU A 43 0.58 -3.61 9.24
CA LEU A 43 -0.45 -3.09 8.31
C LEU A 43 -1.19 -1.89 8.91
N TYR A 44 -1.64 -1.98 10.17
CA TYR A 44 -2.37 -0.88 10.78
C TYR A 44 -1.51 0.37 10.96
N THR A 45 -0.21 0.21 11.19
CA THR A 45 0.72 1.34 11.22
C THR A 45 0.79 2.02 9.84
N ILE A 46 0.88 1.22 8.78
CA ILE A 46 0.90 1.74 7.42
C ILE A 46 -0.42 2.47 7.09
N LEU A 47 -1.55 1.83 7.38
CA LEU A 47 -2.87 2.40 7.09
C LEU A 47 -3.07 3.74 7.81
N LYS A 48 -2.63 3.84 9.07
CA LYS A 48 -2.74 5.09 9.82
C LYS A 48 -1.89 6.19 9.20
N ARG A 49 -0.69 5.87 8.78
CA ARG A 49 0.21 6.82 8.12
C ARG A 49 -0.39 7.31 6.80
N LEU A 50 -0.96 6.42 6.01
CA LEU A 50 -1.59 6.75 4.74
C LEU A 50 -2.85 7.59 4.94
N GLU A 51 -3.61 7.31 5.97
CA GLU A 51 -4.79 8.12 6.33
C GLU A 51 -4.37 9.54 6.71
N THR A 52 -3.35 9.68 7.54
CA THR A 52 -2.80 10.98 7.95
C THR A 52 -2.31 11.78 6.74
N ALA A 53 -1.71 11.09 5.77
CA ALA A 53 -1.25 11.70 4.52
C ALA A 53 -2.39 11.94 3.51
N LYS A 54 -3.63 11.62 3.86
CA LYS A 54 -4.82 11.79 3.02
C LYS A 54 -4.78 10.97 1.73
N MET A 55 -4.06 9.86 1.75
CA MET A 55 -3.97 8.93 0.62
C MET A 55 -5.06 7.88 0.64
N LEU A 56 -5.75 7.73 1.77
CA LEU A 56 -6.93 6.88 1.91
C LEU A 56 -7.89 7.47 2.92
N THR A 57 -9.14 7.01 2.86
CA THR A 57 -10.17 7.32 3.84
C THR A 57 -10.63 6.03 4.49
N VAL A 58 -11.18 6.15 5.69
CA VAL A 58 -11.66 5.01 6.49
C VAL A 58 -13.13 5.22 6.81
N ARG A 59 -13.92 4.17 6.66
CA ARG A 59 -15.30 4.13 7.19
C ARG A 59 -15.46 2.88 8.03
N THR A 60 -16.37 2.92 8.98
CA THR A 60 -16.69 1.78 9.82
C THR A 60 -18.09 1.31 9.47
N ALA A 61 -18.28 0.00 9.33
CA ALA A 61 -19.57 -0.61 9.08
C ALA A 61 -19.68 -1.91 9.85
N GLU A 62 -20.93 -2.31 10.15
CA GLU A 62 -21.19 -3.59 10.80
C GLU A 62 -21.07 -4.72 9.78
N HIS A 63 -20.41 -5.80 10.19
CA HIS A 63 -20.31 -7.04 9.40
C HIS A 63 -20.36 -8.22 10.37
N ASP A 64 -21.38 -9.06 10.22
CA ASP A 64 -21.60 -10.23 11.08
C ASP A 64 -21.60 -9.88 12.58
N GLY A 65 -22.28 -8.79 12.93
CA GLY A 65 -22.42 -8.35 14.33
C GLY A 65 -21.20 -7.63 14.89
N ARG A 66 -20.17 -7.37 14.10
CA ARG A 66 -18.95 -6.68 14.51
C ARG A 66 -18.69 -5.44 13.65
N LEU A 67 -18.03 -4.46 14.24
CA LEU A 67 -17.60 -3.30 13.48
C LEU A 67 -16.34 -3.66 12.69
N ARG A 68 -16.35 -3.28 11.40
CA ARG A 68 -15.23 -3.50 10.49
C ARG A 68 -14.86 -2.16 9.84
N LYS A 69 -13.56 -1.87 9.79
CA LYS A 69 -13.05 -0.69 9.10
C LYS A 69 -12.77 -1.02 7.63
N TYR A 70 -13.27 -0.17 6.75
CA TYR A 70 -13.05 -0.28 5.32
C TYR A 70 -12.20 0.90 4.86
N TYR A 71 -11.25 0.64 4.00
CA TYR A 71 -10.28 1.61 3.50
C TYR A 71 -10.48 1.83 2.02
N ARG A 72 -10.58 3.09 1.63
CA ARG A 72 -10.79 3.49 0.23
C ARG A 72 -9.67 4.43 -0.18
N ILE A 73 -9.10 4.21 -1.36
CA ILE A 73 -8.06 5.08 -1.90
C ILE A 73 -8.63 6.45 -2.27
N THR A 74 -7.84 7.51 -2.08
CA THR A 74 -8.17 8.85 -2.54
C THR A 74 -7.45 9.13 -3.86
N LYS A 75 -7.77 10.27 -4.49
CA LYS A 75 -7.04 10.74 -5.67
C LYS A 75 -5.55 10.89 -5.35
N THR A 76 -5.22 11.45 -4.19
CA THR A 76 -3.83 11.60 -3.75
C THR A 76 -3.13 10.25 -3.65
N GLY A 77 -3.80 9.23 -3.11
CA GLY A 77 -3.26 7.88 -3.04
C GLY A 77 -3.03 7.27 -4.42
N ALA A 78 -3.98 7.46 -5.34
CA ALA A 78 -3.84 6.97 -6.71
C ALA A 78 -2.66 7.65 -7.41
N MET A 79 -2.47 8.94 -7.20
CA MET A 79 -1.34 9.68 -7.74
C MET A 79 -0.01 9.15 -7.22
N ARG A 80 0.04 8.75 -5.94
CA ARG A 80 1.27 8.17 -5.35
C ARG A 80 1.67 6.89 -6.07
N ILE A 81 0.70 6.06 -6.45
CA ILE A 81 0.98 4.84 -7.22
C ILE A 81 1.62 5.20 -8.56
N GLU A 82 1.08 6.19 -9.27
CA GLU A 82 1.61 6.61 -10.57
C GLU A 82 3.02 7.22 -10.45
N GLU A 83 3.28 8.00 -9.41
CA GLU A 83 4.62 8.53 -9.12
C GLU A 83 5.61 7.40 -8.90
N PHE A 84 5.21 6.37 -8.14
CA PHE A 84 6.05 5.20 -7.91
C PHE A 84 6.45 4.52 -9.21
N LYS A 85 5.50 4.35 -10.14
CA LYS A 85 5.78 3.72 -11.43
C LYS A 85 6.84 4.49 -12.20
N GLU A 86 6.76 5.82 -12.21
CA GLU A 86 7.75 6.65 -12.88
C GLU A 86 9.12 6.58 -12.20
N GLU A 87 9.16 6.70 -10.89
CA GLU A 87 10.40 6.57 -10.12
C GLU A 87 11.08 5.24 -10.38
N TRP A 88 10.29 4.17 -10.42
CA TRP A 88 10.84 2.83 -10.58
C TRP A 88 11.37 2.57 -11.98
N ARG A 89 10.82 3.20 -12.99
CA ARG A 89 11.38 3.13 -14.34
C ARG A 89 12.81 3.66 -14.36
N GLU A 90 13.07 4.76 -13.66
CA GLU A 90 14.43 5.31 -13.53
C GLU A 90 15.34 4.33 -12.78
N VAL A 91 14.85 3.76 -11.68
CA VAL A 91 15.60 2.76 -10.92
C VAL A 91 15.98 1.57 -11.79
N MET A 92 15.05 1.09 -12.61
CA MET A 92 15.31 -0.06 -13.50
C MET A 92 16.35 0.26 -14.57
N THR A 93 16.38 1.48 -15.06
CA THR A 93 17.41 1.92 -16.01
C THR A 93 18.79 1.84 -15.37
N ILE A 94 18.90 2.35 -14.14
CA ILE A 94 20.15 2.30 -13.38
C ILE A 94 20.52 0.84 -13.04
N TYR A 95 19.54 0.04 -12.67
CA TYR A 95 19.75 -1.38 -12.37
C TYR A 95 20.36 -2.12 -13.55
N ARG A 96 19.88 -1.88 -14.76
CA ARG A 96 20.43 -2.49 -15.97
C ARG A 96 21.88 -2.11 -16.17
N PHE A 97 22.24 -0.85 -15.91
CA PHE A 97 23.63 -0.42 -15.98
C PHE A 97 24.49 -1.15 -14.95
N VAL A 98 24.02 -1.23 -13.70
CA VAL A 98 24.75 -1.88 -12.60
C VAL A 98 24.97 -3.36 -12.90
N THR A 99 24.00 -4.04 -13.47
CA THR A 99 24.11 -5.48 -13.80
C THR A 99 24.78 -5.72 -15.14
N LYS A 100 25.06 -4.69 -15.91
CA LYS A 100 25.67 -4.79 -17.25
C LYS A 100 24.80 -5.55 -18.25
N GLU A 101 23.52 -5.41 -18.08
CA GLU A 101 22.55 -5.99 -19.02
C GLU A 101 22.29 -5.10 -20.23
#